data_f01e03fe54ff483a54f630cedac9706a
#
_entry.id   f01e03fe54ff483a54f630cedac9706a
#
_cell.length_a   1.000
_cell.length_b   1.000
_cell.length_c   1.000
_cell.angle_alpha   90.00
_cell.angle_beta   90.00
_cell.angle_gamma   90.00
#
_symmetry.space_group_name_H-M   'P 1'
#
loop_
_entity.id
_entity.type
_entity.pdbx_description
1 polymer ?
#
loop_
_entity_poly.entity_id
_entity_poly.type
_entity_poly.pdbx_seq_one_letter_code
_entity_poly.pdbx_strand_id
1 'polypeptide(L)'
;KFAFMYGAGANGKSVLVDLIARILGDYSHMAKIESFTGRNRRGGADATPDIFPLMGARMVRASEPEEGERLQEGLIKELTGGEPILVRQLNEKFIEVHPFFKLTMSGNHKPDIRGTDDGIWRRVLLVPFDVQIPPEERDEKLGDKLWEERSGILNWLIAGLIDYLERGLQEPRQVLDATKDYRADSDPIGTFLGDACVVTGDPDDFLLARELIQGFNLWLDMRGEGMWGDRTVSLKFKHLADRYRDSRSGKTYSPGKRDATGYRGLKFLDTFRRSFDNAPRDAKGRPVASKVGGDGGTMWQT
;
A
#
# COMPACT_ATOMS: atom_id res chain seq x y z
N LYS A 1 2.78 12.84 -6.60
CA LYS A 1 3.09 11.86 -5.54
C LYS A 1 2.49 12.30 -4.20
N PHE A 2 2.38 11.39 -3.25
CA PHE A 2 2.07 11.69 -1.84
C PHE A 2 3.10 11.03 -0.93
N ALA A 3 3.36 11.64 0.21
CA ALA A 3 4.26 11.11 1.21
C ALA A 3 3.47 10.41 2.32
N PHE A 4 3.93 9.23 2.72
CA PHE A 4 3.44 8.54 3.91
C PHE A 4 4.58 8.42 4.92
N MET A 5 4.50 9.21 6.00
CA MET A 5 5.45 9.20 7.11
C MET A 5 5.13 8.01 8.02
N TYR A 6 5.96 6.99 8.01
CA TYR A 6 5.70 5.72 8.69
C TYR A 6 6.70 5.44 9.81
N GLY A 7 6.24 4.90 10.91
CA GLY A 7 7.09 4.40 12.00
C GLY A 7 6.34 4.29 13.32
N ALA A 8 6.88 3.49 14.21
CA ALA A 8 6.36 3.25 15.55
C ALA A 8 6.34 4.51 16.38
N GLY A 9 5.51 5.06 17.02
CA GLY A 9 5.42 6.33 17.74
C GLY A 9 6.73 6.87 18.37
N ALA A 10 6.70 8.09 18.88
CA ALA A 10 7.83 8.77 19.52
C ALA A 10 9.11 8.90 18.65
N ASN A 11 8.96 9.26 17.39
CA ASN A 11 10.03 9.37 16.39
C ASN A 11 10.07 10.71 15.65
N GLY A 12 9.31 11.69 16.11
CA GLY A 12 9.32 13.04 15.55
C GLY A 12 8.45 13.29 14.32
N LYS A 13 7.75 12.29 13.78
CA LYS A 13 6.86 12.47 12.59
C LYS A 13 5.90 13.64 12.75
N SER A 14 5.11 13.63 13.83
CA SER A 14 4.08 14.66 14.07
C SER A 14 4.71 16.02 14.28
N VAL A 15 5.83 16.09 15.01
CA VAL A 15 6.56 17.37 15.23
C VAL A 15 6.98 17.98 13.90
N LEU A 16 7.54 17.19 12.98
CA LEU A 16 7.97 17.67 11.66
C LEU A 16 6.77 18.12 10.82
N VAL A 17 5.73 17.31 10.73
CA VAL A 17 4.54 17.60 9.89
C VAL A 17 3.80 18.82 10.42
N ASP A 18 3.62 18.93 11.74
CA ASP A 18 2.93 20.05 12.37
C ASP A 18 3.74 21.35 12.26
N LEU A 19 5.05 21.28 12.39
CA LEU A 19 5.92 22.45 12.21
C LEU A 19 5.83 23.00 10.79
N ILE A 20 5.94 22.16 9.77
CA ILE A 20 5.82 22.55 8.36
C ILE A 20 4.42 23.14 8.11
N ALA A 21 3.37 22.49 8.61
CA ALA A 21 2.01 22.98 8.47
C ALA A 21 1.81 24.37 9.14
N ARG A 22 2.39 24.58 10.32
CA ARG A 22 2.35 25.85 11.03
C ARG A 22 3.11 26.96 10.28
N ILE A 23 4.25 26.64 9.66
CA ILE A 23 5.01 27.59 8.84
C ILE A 23 4.22 27.97 7.58
N LEU A 24 3.54 27.03 6.95
CA LEU A 24 2.72 27.27 5.76
C LEU A 24 1.42 28.03 6.06
N GLY A 25 0.95 28.04 7.31
CA GLY A 25 -0.27 28.75 7.72
C GLY A 25 -1.49 28.35 6.88
N ASP A 26 -2.17 29.30 6.26
CA ASP A 26 -3.40 29.08 5.47
C ASP A 26 -3.19 28.20 4.22
N TYR A 27 -1.95 27.96 3.83
CA TYR A 27 -1.63 27.02 2.76
C TYR A 27 -1.62 25.56 3.19
N SER A 28 -1.72 25.27 4.49
CA SER A 28 -1.84 23.92 5.02
C SER A 28 -3.23 23.62 5.55
N HIS A 29 -3.80 22.50 5.13
CA HIS A 29 -5.10 22.03 5.60
C HIS A 29 -4.98 20.62 6.18
N MET A 30 -5.79 20.37 7.21
CA MET A 30 -5.96 19.03 7.77
C MET A 30 -7.19 18.38 7.15
N ALA A 31 -7.04 17.14 6.72
CA ALA A 31 -8.14 16.30 6.25
C ALA A 31 -8.31 15.10 7.19
N LYS A 32 -9.52 14.57 7.24
CA LYS A 32 -9.79 13.32 7.92
C LYS A 32 -9.21 12.17 7.11
N ILE A 33 -8.60 11.19 7.76
CA ILE A 33 -7.98 10.05 7.07
C ILE A 33 -9.03 9.23 6.31
N GLU A 34 -10.25 9.13 6.82
CA GLU A 34 -11.38 8.42 6.21
C GLU A 34 -11.78 9.02 4.85
N SER A 35 -11.39 10.27 4.57
CA SER A 35 -11.56 10.84 3.21
C SER A 35 -10.73 10.11 2.17
N PHE A 36 -9.61 9.51 2.57
CA PHE A 36 -8.64 8.84 1.69
C PHE A 36 -8.61 7.33 1.87
N THR A 37 -9.28 6.81 2.89
CA THR A 37 -9.30 5.40 3.25
C THR A 37 -10.74 4.86 3.30
N GLY A 38 -10.89 3.55 3.51
CA GLY A 38 -12.18 2.88 3.60
C GLY A 38 -12.59 2.13 2.34
N ARG A 39 -13.72 1.42 2.43
CA ARG A 39 -14.20 0.50 1.37
C ARG A 39 -15.23 1.14 0.43
N ASN A 40 -15.87 2.21 0.85
CA ASN A 40 -16.98 2.82 0.12
C ASN A 40 -16.43 3.75 -0.97
N ARG A 41 -16.71 3.40 -2.22
CA ARG A 41 -16.48 4.28 -3.35
C ARG A 41 -17.63 5.28 -3.46
N ARG A 42 -17.31 6.56 -3.56
CA ARG A 42 -18.32 7.60 -3.84
C ARG A 42 -18.95 7.40 -5.21
N GLY A 43 -20.24 7.65 -5.31
CA GLY A 43 -20.92 7.75 -6.60
C GLY A 43 -20.55 9.06 -7.30
N GLY A 44 -20.59 9.07 -8.63
CA GLY A 44 -20.25 10.28 -9.41
C GLY A 44 -21.20 11.48 -9.18
N ALA A 45 -22.35 11.26 -8.53
CA ALA A 45 -23.30 12.31 -8.16
C ALA A 45 -23.18 12.77 -6.70
N ASP A 46 -22.30 12.15 -5.91
CA ASP A 46 -22.17 12.47 -4.49
C ASP A 46 -21.47 13.81 -4.26
N ALA A 47 -21.88 14.50 -3.19
CA ALA A 47 -21.14 15.68 -2.73
C ALA A 47 -19.77 15.27 -2.13
N THR A 48 -18.84 16.20 -2.18
CA THR A 48 -17.47 16.01 -1.68
C THR A 48 -17.10 17.07 -0.62
N PRO A 49 -17.92 17.21 0.46
CA PRO A 49 -17.73 18.29 1.45
C PRO A 49 -16.43 18.18 2.23
N ASP A 50 -15.81 17.02 2.24
CA ASP A 50 -14.51 16.74 2.86
C ASP A 50 -13.32 17.04 1.93
N ILE A 51 -13.53 17.02 0.61
CA ILE A 51 -12.48 17.35 -0.39
C ILE A 51 -12.52 18.82 -0.78
N PHE A 52 -13.72 19.41 -0.85
CA PHE A 52 -13.91 20.81 -1.26
C PHE A 52 -13.05 21.80 -0.45
N PRO A 53 -12.93 21.72 0.89
CA PRO A 53 -12.11 22.63 1.68
C PRO A 53 -10.61 22.54 1.41
N LEU A 54 -10.15 21.45 0.77
CA LEU A 54 -8.74 21.23 0.48
C LEU A 54 -8.28 22.01 -0.77
N MET A 55 -9.24 22.57 -1.50
CA MET A 55 -8.93 23.36 -2.71
C MET A 55 -8.27 24.68 -2.31
N GLY A 56 -7.19 25.03 -3.01
CA GLY A 56 -6.36 26.18 -2.66
C GLY A 56 -5.20 25.88 -1.71
N ALA A 57 -5.25 24.77 -0.99
CA ALA A 57 -4.13 24.33 -0.16
C ALA A 57 -2.86 24.04 -1.00
N ARG A 58 -1.71 24.11 -0.34
CA ARG A 58 -0.43 23.64 -0.87
C ARG A 58 0.02 22.35 -0.19
N MET A 59 -0.34 22.18 1.05
CA MET A 59 -0.13 20.97 1.85
C MET A 59 -1.46 20.50 2.42
N VAL A 60 -1.78 19.23 2.23
CA VAL A 60 -2.87 18.54 2.92
C VAL A 60 -2.26 17.46 3.77
N ARG A 61 -2.60 17.44 5.07
CA ARG A 61 -2.14 16.43 6.00
C ARG A 61 -3.32 15.60 6.51
N ALA A 62 -3.08 14.30 6.65
CA ALA A 62 -3.98 13.35 7.28
C ALA A 62 -3.17 12.37 8.12
N SER A 63 -3.72 11.88 9.20
CA SER A 63 -2.98 11.04 10.14
C SER A 63 -3.81 9.90 10.69
N GLU A 64 -3.08 8.89 11.16
CA GLU A 64 -3.57 7.74 11.90
C GLU A 64 -4.59 6.87 11.14
N PRO A 65 -4.21 6.27 9.97
CA PRO A 65 -5.02 5.20 9.42
C PRO A 65 -5.04 4.02 10.40
N GLU A 66 -6.20 3.41 10.56
CA GLU A 66 -6.32 2.20 11.35
C GLU A 66 -5.62 1.02 10.65
N GLU A 67 -5.25 0.01 11.44
CA GLU A 67 -4.63 -1.20 10.91
C GLU A 67 -5.57 -1.92 9.93
N GLY A 68 -5.07 -2.28 8.76
CA GLY A 68 -5.82 -2.95 7.70
C GLY A 68 -6.83 -2.05 6.97
N GLU A 69 -6.81 -0.74 7.21
CA GLU A 69 -7.66 0.19 6.50
C GLU A 69 -7.20 0.38 5.05
N ARG A 70 -8.15 0.28 4.13
CA ARG A 70 -7.86 0.29 2.70
C ARG A 70 -7.74 1.70 2.15
N LEU A 71 -6.66 1.98 1.39
CA LEU A 71 -6.51 3.23 0.65
C LEU A 71 -7.53 3.35 -0.50
N GLN A 72 -8.16 4.49 -0.65
CA GLN A 72 -9.03 4.81 -1.81
C GLN A 72 -8.15 5.19 -3.01
N GLU A 73 -7.56 4.20 -3.65
CA GLU A 73 -6.56 4.37 -4.70
C GLU A 73 -7.04 5.22 -5.88
N GLY A 74 -8.32 5.11 -6.26
CA GLY A 74 -8.93 5.94 -7.31
C GLY A 74 -8.85 7.42 -6.97
N LEU A 75 -9.31 7.78 -5.77
CA LEU A 75 -9.27 9.15 -5.29
C LEU A 75 -7.83 9.68 -5.18
N ILE A 76 -6.91 8.89 -4.64
CA ILE A 76 -5.50 9.28 -4.57
C ILE A 76 -4.91 9.54 -5.97
N LYS A 77 -5.27 8.71 -6.96
CA LYS A 77 -4.84 8.91 -8.35
C LYS A 77 -5.39 10.21 -8.94
N GLU A 78 -6.66 10.53 -8.67
CA GLU A 78 -7.30 11.79 -9.08
C GLU A 78 -6.63 13.00 -8.42
N LEU A 79 -6.50 13.00 -7.10
CA LEU A 79 -5.93 14.11 -6.33
C LEU A 79 -4.43 14.37 -6.61
N THR A 80 -3.70 13.38 -7.09
CA THR A 80 -2.26 13.47 -7.36
C THR A 80 -1.90 13.37 -8.84
N GLY A 81 -2.91 13.32 -9.72
CA GLY A 81 -2.75 13.16 -11.16
C GLY A 81 -2.34 14.44 -11.89
N GLY A 82 -2.71 15.58 -11.34
CA GLY A 82 -2.52 16.89 -11.99
C GLY A 82 -3.66 17.26 -12.94
N GLU A 83 -4.65 16.41 -13.12
CA GLU A 83 -5.86 16.67 -13.89
C GLU A 83 -6.92 17.39 -13.03
N PRO A 84 -7.84 18.16 -13.65
CA PRO A 84 -8.93 18.75 -12.91
C PRO A 84 -9.89 17.69 -12.39
N ILE A 85 -10.49 17.96 -11.26
CA ILE A 85 -11.51 17.12 -10.65
C ILE A 85 -12.81 17.90 -10.40
N LEU A 86 -13.93 17.20 -10.39
CA LEU A 86 -15.22 17.80 -10.05
C LEU A 86 -15.48 17.66 -8.55
N VAL A 87 -15.71 18.79 -7.89
CA VAL A 87 -16.04 18.82 -6.45
C VAL A 87 -17.29 19.68 -6.24
N ARG A 88 -18.05 19.39 -5.19
CA ARG A 88 -19.16 20.25 -4.75
C ARG A 88 -19.42 20.14 -3.25
N GLN A 89 -19.90 21.20 -2.66
CA GLN A 89 -20.53 21.16 -1.34
C GLN A 89 -21.95 20.57 -1.40
N LEU A 90 -22.53 20.30 -0.24
CA LEU A 90 -23.92 19.87 -0.15
C LEU A 90 -24.85 20.93 -0.74
N ASN A 91 -25.78 20.48 -1.58
CA ASN A 91 -26.78 21.33 -2.25
C ASN A 91 -26.21 22.39 -3.22
N GLU A 92 -24.95 22.27 -3.61
CA GLU A 92 -24.31 23.15 -4.59
C GLU A 92 -24.06 22.45 -5.94
N LYS A 93 -23.74 23.24 -6.95
CA LYS A 93 -23.34 22.74 -8.27
C LYS A 93 -21.91 22.25 -8.22
N PHE A 94 -21.59 21.30 -9.11
CA PHE A 94 -20.22 20.90 -9.31
C PHE A 94 -19.38 22.05 -9.88
N ILE A 95 -18.17 22.20 -9.37
CA ILE A 95 -17.14 23.05 -9.92
C ILE A 95 -15.93 22.20 -10.31
N GLU A 96 -15.25 22.60 -11.36
CA GLU A 96 -13.99 22.01 -11.78
C GLU A 96 -12.84 22.72 -11.08
N VAL A 97 -11.96 21.94 -10.45
CA VAL A 97 -10.83 22.47 -9.70
C VAL A 97 -9.57 21.65 -9.95
N HIS A 98 -8.42 22.29 -9.89
CA HIS A 98 -7.11 21.62 -9.97
C HIS A 98 -6.54 21.43 -8.56
N PRO A 99 -6.28 20.18 -8.12
CA PRO A 99 -5.56 19.94 -6.88
C PRO A 99 -4.09 20.36 -7.01
N PHE A 100 -3.67 21.37 -6.24
CA PHE A 100 -2.27 21.83 -6.22
C PHE A 100 -1.48 21.31 -5.01
N PHE A 101 -2.18 20.84 -4.01
CA PHE A 101 -1.56 20.42 -2.76
C PHE A 101 -0.71 19.16 -2.91
N LYS A 102 0.24 19.01 -2.00
CA LYS A 102 0.95 17.76 -1.77
C LYS A 102 0.31 17.09 -0.55
N LEU A 103 -0.14 15.86 -0.75
CA LEU A 103 -0.74 15.06 0.31
C LEU A 103 0.37 14.41 1.15
N THR A 104 0.29 14.62 2.45
CA THR A 104 1.16 14.00 3.45
C THR A 104 0.30 13.24 4.44
N MET A 105 0.48 11.95 4.49
CA MET A 105 -0.15 11.10 5.49
C MET A 105 0.90 10.69 6.53
N SER A 106 0.49 10.49 7.77
CA SER A 106 1.35 9.98 8.83
C SER A 106 0.63 8.94 9.68
N GLY A 107 1.34 7.91 10.11
CA GLY A 107 0.74 6.87 10.94
C GLY A 107 1.71 5.78 11.34
N ASN A 108 1.25 4.94 12.27
CA ASN A 108 1.97 3.77 12.74
C ASN A 108 1.57 2.50 11.97
N HIS A 109 0.50 2.56 11.19
CA HIS A 109 0.03 1.49 10.32
C HIS A 109 -0.02 1.97 8.87
N LYS A 110 0.46 1.14 7.97
CA LYS A 110 0.41 1.41 6.53
C LYS A 110 -0.99 1.07 6.02
N PRO A 111 -1.68 1.95 5.25
CA PRO A 111 -2.97 1.59 4.66
C PRO A 111 -2.81 0.45 3.64
N ASP A 112 -3.82 -0.43 3.55
CA ASP A 112 -3.83 -1.54 2.60
C ASP A 112 -3.98 -1.02 1.16
N ILE A 113 -2.98 -1.22 0.32
CA ILE A 113 -2.99 -0.90 -1.11
C ILE A 113 -3.11 -2.20 -1.90
N ARG A 114 -4.30 -2.44 -2.47
CA ARG A 114 -4.59 -3.68 -3.22
C ARG A 114 -4.30 -3.60 -4.70
N GLY A 115 -4.11 -2.39 -5.21
CA GLY A 115 -3.72 -2.16 -6.59
C GLY A 115 -2.29 -2.61 -6.83
N THR A 116 -2.13 -3.54 -7.77
CA THR A 116 -0.82 -4.02 -8.17
C THR A 116 -0.25 -3.21 -9.34
N ASP A 117 -1.05 -2.28 -9.90
CA ASP A 117 -0.67 -1.46 -11.04
C ASP A 117 0.34 -0.36 -10.65
N ASP A 118 1.19 0.01 -11.59
CA ASP A 118 2.18 1.08 -11.39
C ASP A 118 1.52 2.45 -11.17
N GLY A 119 0.23 2.59 -11.50
CA GLY A 119 -0.49 3.84 -11.39
C GLY A 119 -0.57 4.37 -9.97
N ILE A 120 -0.78 3.50 -8.97
CA ILE A 120 -0.76 3.92 -7.56
C ILE A 120 0.66 3.96 -7.02
N TRP A 121 1.50 2.93 -7.30
CA TRP A 121 2.81 2.79 -6.69
C TRP A 121 3.80 3.88 -7.08
N ARG A 122 3.75 4.40 -8.30
CA ARG A 122 4.57 5.56 -8.72
C ARG A 122 4.23 6.86 -7.97
N ARG A 123 3.13 6.87 -7.21
CA ARG A 123 2.66 8.02 -6.44
C ARG A 123 3.00 7.94 -4.97
N VAL A 124 3.27 6.75 -4.46
CA VAL A 124 3.61 6.52 -3.05
C VAL A 124 5.08 6.86 -2.79
N LEU A 125 5.31 7.60 -1.72
CA LEU A 125 6.63 7.80 -1.11
C LEU A 125 6.51 7.37 0.34
N LEU A 126 6.96 6.16 0.68
CA LEU A 126 7.02 5.72 2.07
C LEU A 126 8.30 6.28 2.71
N VAL A 127 8.12 7.23 3.61
CA VAL A 127 9.23 7.86 4.33
C VAL A 127 9.35 7.21 5.70
N PRO A 128 10.37 6.35 5.93
CA PRO A 128 10.51 5.63 7.18
C PRO A 128 11.07 6.53 8.29
N PHE A 129 10.48 6.40 9.48
CA PHE A 129 10.92 7.00 10.74
C PHE A 129 11.22 5.86 11.72
N ASP A 130 12.35 5.19 11.50
CA ASP A 130 12.69 3.92 12.17
C ASP A 130 13.28 4.13 13.56
N VAL A 131 13.79 5.34 13.84
CA VAL A 131 14.40 5.66 15.14
C VAL A 131 13.32 6.06 16.12
N GLN A 132 13.13 5.27 17.18
CA GLN A 132 12.28 5.62 18.30
C GLN A 132 13.12 6.36 19.36
N ILE A 133 12.68 7.55 19.76
CA ILE A 133 13.37 8.37 20.76
C ILE A 133 13.05 7.81 22.15
N PRO A 134 14.06 7.42 22.94
CA PRO A 134 13.87 6.94 24.31
C PRO A 134 13.18 8.01 25.19
N PRO A 135 12.37 7.62 26.18
CA PRO A 135 11.63 8.57 27.02
C PRO A 135 12.51 9.66 27.66
N GLU A 136 13.71 9.29 28.07
CA GLU A 136 14.70 10.18 28.72
C GLU A 136 15.33 11.21 27.76
N GLU A 137 15.28 10.94 26.46
CA GLU A 137 15.81 11.84 25.42
C GLU A 137 14.72 12.70 24.76
N ARG A 138 13.46 12.52 25.15
CA ARG A 138 12.33 13.26 24.57
C ARG A 138 12.30 14.68 25.09
N ASP A 139 12.30 15.63 24.18
CA ASP A 139 12.10 17.05 24.48
C ASP A 139 10.63 17.43 24.26
N GLU A 140 9.87 17.56 25.32
CA GLU A 140 8.45 17.95 25.27
C GLU A 140 8.24 19.36 24.68
N LYS A 141 9.27 20.22 24.71
CA LYS A 141 9.24 21.58 24.16
C LYS A 141 9.87 21.69 22.77
N LEU A 142 10.19 20.56 22.12
CA LEU A 142 10.86 20.56 20.82
C LEU A 142 10.07 21.38 19.79
N GLY A 143 8.75 21.25 19.74
CA GLY A 143 7.90 22.00 18.82
C GLY A 143 8.01 23.52 18.98
N ASP A 144 8.08 24.01 20.23
CA ASP A 144 8.24 25.43 20.51
C ASP A 144 9.64 25.93 20.16
N LYS A 145 10.67 25.16 20.49
CA LYS A 145 12.07 25.48 20.11
C LYS A 145 12.23 25.58 18.59
N LEU A 146 11.70 24.61 17.85
CA LEU A 146 11.73 24.64 16.39
C LEU A 146 10.90 25.80 15.81
N TRP A 147 9.83 26.22 16.51
CA TRP A 147 9.06 27.39 16.10
C TRP A 147 9.83 28.70 16.24
N GLU A 148 10.69 28.80 17.23
CA GLU A 148 11.59 29.96 17.35
C GLU A 148 12.56 30.06 16.16
N GLU A 149 12.97 28.91 15.60
CA GLU A 149 13.85 28.79 14.44
C GLU A 149 13.11 28.84 13.08
N ARG A 150 11.80 29.06 13.07
CA ARG A 150 10.92 28.96 11.89
C ARG A 150 11.42 29.68 10.64
N SER A 151 12.08 30.83 10.81
CA SER A 151 12.63 31.59 9.68
C SER A 151 13.77 30.85 8.98
N GLY A 152 14.66 30.23 9.77
CA GLY A 152 15.73 29.37 9.24
C GLY A 152 15.17 28.12 8.59
N ILE A 153 14.15 27.52 9.20
CA ILE A 153 13.47 26.33 8.65
C ILE A 153 12.75 26.69 7.32
N LEU A 154 12.10 27.85 7.25
CA LEU A 154 11.51 28.32 5.99
C LEU A 154 12.57 28.50 4.90
N ASN A 155 13.73 29.05 5.21
CA ASN A 155 14.83 29.18 4.25
C ASN A 155 15.34 27.80 3.79
N TRP A 156 15.41 26.83 4.70
CA TRP A 156 15.74 25.45 4.33
C TRP A 156 14.69 24.83 3.40
N LEU A 157 13.40 25.06 3.64
CA LEU A 157 12.32 24.61 2.74
C LEU A 157 12.42 25.28 1.37
N ILE A 158 12.76 26.59 1.30
CA ILE A 158 12.95 27.32 0.05
C ILE A 158 14.17 26.77 -0.71
N ALA A 159 15.27 26.48 -0.02
CA ALA A 159 16.45 25.86 -0.63
C ALA A 159 16.10 24.51 -1.24
N GLY A 160 15.32 23.68 -0.52
CA GLY A 160 14.82 22.40 -1.04
C GLY A 160 13.91 22.57 -2.26
N LEU A 161 13.08 23.63 -2.29
CA LEU A 161 12.25 23.95 -3.45
C LEU A 161 13.09 24.35 -4.67
N ILE A 162 14.12 25.17 -4.49
CA ILE A 162 15.05 25.55 -5.57
C ILE A 162 15.72 24.30 -6.15
N ASP A 163 16.24 23.44 -5.28
CA ASP A 163 16.86 22.18 -5.68
C ASP A 163 15.89 21.28 -6.47
N TYR A 164 14.65 21.18 -6.00
CA TYR A 164 13.59 20.46 -6.72
C TYR A 164 13.28 21.05 -8.10
N LEU A 165 13.25 22.37 -8.23
CA LEU A 165 12.99 23.04 -9.53
C LEU A 165 14.13 22.82 -10.53
N GLU A 166 15.36 22.70 -10.06
CA GLU A 166 16.54 22.48 -10.90
C GLU A 166 16.73 21.01 -11.28
N ARG A 167 16.53 20.09 -10.34
CA ARG A 167 16.91 18.68 -10.48
C ARG A 167 15.73 17.69 -10.41
N GLY A 168 14.52 18.19 -10.15
CA GLY A 168 13.35 17.34 -9.89
C GLY A 168 13.42 16.68 -8.52
N LEU A 169 12.47 15.76 -8.26
CA LEU A 169 12.40 15.03 -6.99
C LEU A 169 13.51 13.98 -6.94
N GLN A 170 14.52 14.23 -6.11
CA GLN A 170 15.58 13.27 -5.82
C GLN A 170 15.13 12.36 -4.68
N GLU A 171 14.61 11.18 -5.01
CA GLU A 171 14.10 10.24 -4.01
C GLU A 171 15.28 9.54 -3.30
N PRO A 172 15.42 9.70 -1.96
CA PRO A 172 16.47 9.00 -1.23
C PRO A 172 16.32 7.48 -1.32
N ARG A 173 17.46 6.78 -1.30
CA ARG A 173 17.46 5.31 -1.41
C ARG A 173 16.60 4.64 -0.34
N GLN A 174 16.63 5.15 0.90
CA GLN A 174 15.80 4.65 2.00
C GLN A 174 14.29 4.72 1.67
N VAL A 175 13.85 5.80 1.02
CA VAL A 175 12.44 5.96 0.60
C VAL A 175 12.10 5.02 -0.55
N LEU A 176 13.01 4.84 -1.50
CA LEU A 176 12.82 3.90 -2.61
C LEU A 176 12.75 2.46 -2.12
N ASP A 177 13.68 2.05 -1.25
CA ASP A 177 13.72 0.70 -0.69
C ASP A 177 12.47 0.45 0.17
N ALA A 178 12.13 1.33 1.09
CA ALA A 178 10.94 1.22 1.93
C ALA A 178 9.64 1.18 1.11
N THR A 179 9.54 1.97 0.04
CA THR A 179 8.37 1.96 -0.87
C THR A 179 8.30 0.64 -1.65
N LYS A 180 9.44 0.11 -2.07
CA LYS A 180 9.53 -1.19 -2.76
C LYS A 180 9.09 -2.33 -1.84
N ASP A 181 9.55 -2.33 -0.59
CA ASP A 181 9.17 -3.33 0.40
C ASP A 181 7.68 -3.25 0.72
N TYR A 182 7.15 -2.05 0.91
CA TYR A 182 5.71 -1.86 1.10
C TYR A 182 4.89 -2.39 -0.09
N ARG A 183 5.37 -2.19 -1.32
CA ARG A 183 4.72 -2.74 -2.51
C ARG A 183 4.77 -4.26 -2.53
N ALA A 184 5.89 -4.86 -2.14
CA ALA A 184 6.04 -6.32 -2.04
C ALA A 184 5.08 -6.90 -0.99
N ASP A 185 5.04 -6.31 0.21
CA ASP A 185 4.11 -6.69 1.28
C ASP A 185 2.63 -6.58 0.86
N SER A 186 2.32 -5.62 -0.03
CA SER A 186 0.97 -5.37 -0.54
C SER A 186 0.59 -6.25 -1.75
N ASP A 187 1.47 -7.14 -2.19
CA ASP A 187 1.23 -8.09 -3.29
C ASP A 187 1.20 -9.55 -2.81
N PRO A 188 0.12 -10.00 -2.16
CA PRO A 188 0.03 -11.36 -1.66
C PRO A 188 0.16 -12.43 -2.75
N ILE A 189 -0.18 -12.08 -4.01
CA ILE A 189 -0.06 -13.03 -5.12
C ILE A 189 1.40 -13.23 -5.51
N GLY A 190 2.16 -12.14 -5.64
CA GLY A 190 3.59 -12.24 -5.93
C GLY A 190 4.34 -12.96 -4.82
N THR A 191 4.01 -12.66 -3.58
CA THR A 191 4.59 -13.32 -2.40
C THR A 191 4.23 -14.83 -2.38
N PHE A 192 2.96 -15.17 -2.60
CA PHE A 192 2.54 -16.58 -2.71
C PHE A 192 3.26 -17.32 -3.84
N LEU A 193 3.39 -16.70 -5.01
CA LEU A 193 4.13 -17.31 -6.13
C LEU A 193 5.60 -17.55 -5.78
N GLY A 194 6.23 -16.64 -5.02
CA GLY A 194 7.59 -16.80 -4.53
C GLY A 194 7.75 -17.86 -3.45
N ASP A 195 6.80 -17.91 -2.48
CA ASP A 195 6.87 -18.78 -1.31
C ASP A 195 6.38 -20.21 -1.58
N ALA A 196 5.39 -20.36 -2.45
CA ALA A 196 4.64 -21.60 -2.60
C ALA A 196 4.68 -22.21 -4.01
N CYS A 197 5.18 -21.48 -5.01
CA CYS A 197 5.12 -21.90 -6.40
C CYS A 197 6.48 -21.82 -7.11
N VAL A 198 6.58 -22.55 -8.23
CA VAL A 198 7.66 -22.39 -9.22
C VAL A 198 7.04 -22.00 -10.55
N VAL A 199 7.49 -20.88 -11.10
CA VAL A 199 7.14 -20.46 -12.47
C VAL A 199 8.17 -21.08 -13.42
N THR A 200 7.84 -22.22 -13.99
CA THR A 200 8.75 -22.99 -14.85
C THR A 200 8.71 -22.53 -16.31
N GLY A 201 7.57 -21.98 -16.73
CA GLY A 201 7.29 -21.67 -18.13
C GLY A 201 7.26 -22.91 -19.05
N ASP A 202 7.33 -24.10 -18.47
CA ASP A 202 7.21 -25.36 -19.20
C ASP A 202 5.73 -25.67 -19.44
N PRO A 203 5.28 -25.84 -20.71
CA PRO A 203 3.89 -26.17 -21.01
C PRO A 203 3.40 -27.48 -20.37
N ASP A 204 4.31 -28.39 -20.01
CA ASP A 204 3.97 -29.66 -19.37
C ASP A 204 3.73 -29.54 -17.87
N ASP A 205 4.29 -28.54 -17.22
CA ASP A 205 3.91 -28.19 -15.86
C ASP A 205 2.54 -27.50 -15.85
N PHE A 206 1.57 -28.11 -15.17
CA PHE A 206 0.20 -27.64 -15.17
C PHE A 206 -0.41 -27.69 -13.79
N LEU A 207 -0.82 -26.53 -13.28
CA LEU A 207 -1.51 -26.41 -11.99
C LEU A 207 -2.99 -26.11 -12.24
N LEU A 208 -3.87 -26.94 -11.69
CA LEU A 208 -5.31 -26.74 -11.80
C LEU A 208 -5.72 -25.40 -11.14
N ALA A 209 -6.61 -24.64 -11.77
CA ALA A 209 -7.09 -23.37 -11.23
C ALA A 209 -7.72 -23.54 -9.84
N ARG A 210 -8.44 -24.67 -9.62
CA ARG A 210 -9.01 -25.00 -8.31
C ARG A 210 -7.91 -25.19 -7.26
N GLU A 211 -6.85 -25.94 -7.59
CA GLU A 211 -5.74 -26.16 -6.67
C GLU A 211 -5.00 -24.85 -6.35
N LEU A 212 -4.76 -24.03 -7.37
CA LEU A 212 -4.12 -22.73 -7.19
C LEU A 212 -4.92 -21.83 -6.24
N ILE A 213 -6.25 -21.73 -6.44
CA ILE A 213 -7.13 -20.93 -5.58
C ILE A 213 -7.13 -21.46 -4.14
N GLN A 214 -7.27 -22.79 -4.00
CA GLN A 214 -7.26 -23.42 -2.70
C GLN A 214 -5.90 -23.31 -2.00
N GLY A 215 -4.82 -23.46 -2.74
CA GLY A 215 -3.45 -23.29 -2.23
C GLY A 215 -3.18 -21.86 -1.79
N PHE A 216 -3.60 -20.87 -2.57
CA PHE A 216 -3.49 -19.47 -2.19
C PHE A 216 -4.24 -19.15 -0.91
N ASN A 217 -5.48 -19.63 -0.78
CA ASN A 217 -6.28 -19.42 0.43
C ASN A 217 -5.73 -20.20 1.65
N LEU A 218 -5.17 -21.39 1.44
CA LEU A 218 -4.45 -22.11 2.50
C LEU A 218 -3.22 -21.33 2.96
N TRP A 219 -2.45 -20.79 2.03
CA TRP A 219 -1.26 -20.00 2.33
C TRP A 219 -1.61 -18.73 3.12
N LEU A 220 -2.71 -18.04 2.78
CA LEU A 220 -3.23 -16.90 3.56
C LEU A 220 -3.63 -17.34 4.96
N ASP A 221 -4.37 -18.46 5.09
CA ASP A 221 -4.82 -19.00 6.38
C ASP A 221 -3.65 -19.38 7.28
N MET A 222 -2.58 -19.96 6.71
CA MET A 222 -1.34 -20.27 7.44
C MET A 222 -0.63 -19.03 7.99
N ARG A 223 -0.85 -17.86 7.36
CA ARG A 223 -0.32 -16.56 7.78
C ARG A 223 -1.26 -15.78 8.70
N GLY A 224 -2.42 -16.36 9.03
CA GLY A 224 -3.46 -15.68 9.81
C GLY A 224 -4.21 -14.59 9.03
N GLU A 225 -4.08 -14.58 7.71
CA GLU A 225 -4.73 -13.61 6.83
C GLU A 225 -6.10 -14.10 6.37
N GLY A 226 -7.00 -13.16 6.07
CA GLY A 226 -8.35 -13.50 5.61
C GLY A 226 -8.36 -14.09 4.19
N MET A 227 -9.08 -15.19 4.00
CA MET A 227 -9.25 -15.85 2.69
C MET A 227 -9.93 -14.92 1.67
N TRP A 228 -9.53 -15.03 0.41
CA TRP A 228 -10.13 -14.31 -0.71
C TRP A 228 -11.19 -15.14 -1.43
N GLY A 229 -12.19 -14.47 -2.00
CA GLY A 229 -13.19 -15.13 -2.83
C GLY A 229 -12.57 -15.73 -4.10
N ASP A 230 -12.98 -16.94 -4.47
CA ASP A 230 -12.44 -17.71 -5.58
C ASP A 230 -12.40 -16.93 -6.91
N ARG A 231 -13.46 -16.17 -7.19
CA ARG A 231 -13.54 -15.33 -8.38
C ARG A 231 -12.46 -14.25 -8.40
N THR A 232 -12.20 -13.61 -7.27
CA THR A 232 -11.17 -12.57 -7.12
C THR A 232 -9.79 -13.15 -7.35
N VAL A 233 -9.50 -14.29 -6.74
CA VAL A 233 -8.21 -15.00 -6.90
C VAL A 233 -8.01 -15.39 -8.36
N SER A 234 -9.01 -16.06 -8.97
CA SER A 234 -8.94 -16.49 -10.36
C SER A 234 -8.69 -15.34 -11.33
N LEU A 235 -9.42 -14.23 -11.18
CA LEU A 235 -9.24 -13.05 -12.03
C LEU A 235 -7.83 -12.43 -11.89
N LYS A 236 -7.34 -12.31 -10.66
CA LYS A 236 -6.01 -11.74 -10.42
C LYS A 236 -4.89 -12.61 -11.00
N PHE A 237 -4.90 -13.91 -10.77
CA PHE A 237 -3.92 -14.81 -11.37
C PHE A 237 -3.94 -14.79 -12.90
N LYS A 238 -5.14 -14.70 -13.49
CA LYS A 238 -5.28 -14.61 -14.95
C LYS A 238 -4.75 -13.31 -15.53
N HIS A 239 -5.06 -12.17 -14.91
CA HIS A 239 -4.69 -10.86 -15.44
C HIS A 239 -3.25 -10.44 -15.11
N LEU A 240 -2.64 -11.07 -14.14
CA LEU A 240 -1.29 -10.71 -13.68
C LEU A 240 -0.22 -11.71 -14.14
N ALA A 241 -0.58 -12.71 -14.94
CA ALA A 241 0.35 -13.74 -15.39
C ALA A 241 1.63 -13.17 -16.02
N ASP A 242 1.49 -12.18 -16.91
CA ASP A 242 2.64 -11.54 -17.57
C ASP A 242 3.52 -10.71 -16.64
N ARG A 243 3.03 -10.33 -15.48
CA ARG A 243 3.77 -9.56 -14.48
C ARG A 243 4.73 -10.41 -13.66
N TYR A 244 4.31 -11.65 -13.37
CA TYR A 244 5.08 -12.57 -12.54
C TYR A 244 5.99 -13.43 -13.41
N ARG A 245 7.14 -12.86 -13.74
CA ARG A 245 8.21 -13.57 -14.45
C ARG A 245 9.21 -14.13 -13.45
N ASP A 246 9.64 -15.34 -13.66
CA ASP A 246 10.79 -15.87 -12.95
C ASP A 246 12.02 -14.99 -13.22
N SER A 247 12.65 -14.51 -12.16
CA SER A 247 13.76 -13.56 -12.25
C SER A 247 15.01 -14.11 -12.93
N ARG A 248 15.17 -15.43 -12.98
CA ARG A 248 16.34 -16.09 -13.54
C ARG A 248 16.12 -16.49 -15.00
N SER A 249 14.96 -17.05 -15.31
CA SER A 249 14.65 -17.58 -16.65
C SER A 249 13.87 -16.60 -17.53
N GLY A 250 13.32 -15.53 -16.96
CA GLY A 250 12.40 -14.62 -17.64
C GLY A 250 11.07 -15.26 -18.06
N LYS A 251 10.85 -16.53 -17.70
CA LYS A 251 9.65 -17.28 -18.05
C LYS A 251 8.45 -16.82 -17.22
N THR A 252 7.26 -17.02 -17.77
CA THR A 252 5.99 -16.70 -17.11
C THR A 252 5.05 -17.89 -17.23
N TYR A 253 3.97 -17.87 -16.46
CA TYR A 253 2.89 -18.85 -16.61
C TYR A 253 1.77 -18.28 -17.49
N SER A 254 0.90 -19.13 -17.99
CA SER A 254 -0.25 -18.70 -18.80
C SER A 254 -1.50 -19.49 -18.46
N PRO A 255 -2.70 -18.87 -18.53
CA PRO A 255 -3.95 -19.62 -18.44
C PRO A 255 -4.04 -20.68 -19.51
N GLY A 256 -4.55 -21.86 -19.18
CA GLY A 256 -4.68 -22.97 -20.09
C GLY A 256 -5.82 -23.92 -19.70
N LYS A 257 -6.11 -24.87 -20.59
CA LYS A 257 -7.07 -25.94 -20.35
C LYS A 257 -6.44 -27.26 -20.78
N ARG A 258 -6.59 -28.28 -19.96
CA ARG A 258 -6.45 -29.70 -20.23
C ARG A 258 -7.81 -30.33 -20.00
N ASP A 259 -7.94 -31.30 -19.14
CA ASP A 259 -9.24 -31.83 -18.71
C ASP A 259 -10.05 -30.81 -17.89
N ALA A 260 -9.35 -29.87 -17.23
CA ALA A 260 -9.92 -28.75 -16.49
C ALA A 260 -9.14 -27.46 -16.74
N THR A 261 -9.72 -26.32 -16.31
CA THR A 261 -9.05 -25.02 -16.37
C THR A 261 -7.89 -24.97 -15.39
N GLY A 262 -6.78 -24.38 -15.81
CA GLY A 262 -5.57 -24.26 -14.98
C GLY A 262 -4.55 -23.29 -15.58
N TYR A 263 -3.31 -23.44 -15.16
CA TYR A 263 -2.20 -22.58 -15.56
C TYR A 263 -1.02 -23.46 -16.00
N ARG A 264 -0.50 -23.18 -17.21
CA ARG A 264 0.69 -23.82 -17.77
C ARG A 264 1.94 -23.09 -17.30
N GLY A 265 3.02 -23.80 -17.10
CA GLY A 265 4.29 -23.23 -16.66
C GLY A 265 4.30 -22.85 -15.17
N LEU A 266 3.39 -23.42 -14.40
CA LEU A 266 3.24 -23.17 -12.97
C LEU A 266 3.01 -24.49 -12.23
N LYS A 267 3.71 -24.66 -11.11
CA LYS A 267 3.48 -25.75 -10.15
C LYS A 267 3.76 -25.30 -8.75
N PHE A 268 3.21 -26.01 -7.75
CA PHE A 268 3.63 -25.77 -6.36
C PHE A 268 5.07 -26.23 -6.15
N LEU A 269 5.77 -25.53 -5.25
CA LEU A 269 6.99 -26.05 -4.65
C LEU A 269 6.71 -27.39 -3.94
N ASP A 270 7.63 -28.32 -3.99
CA ASP A 270 7.45 -29.67 -3.39
C ASP A 270 7.13 -29.61 -1.89
N THR A 271 7.73 -28.65 -1.19
CA THR A 271 7.46 -28.38 0.22
C THR A 271 6.02 -27.94 0.44
N PHE A 272 5.56 -26.97 -0.36
CA PHE A 272 4.19 -26.48 -0.26
C PHE A 272 3.18 -27.53 -0.75
N ARG A 273 3.50 -28.31 -1.80
CA ARG A 273 2.64 -29.40 -2.28
C ARG A 273 2.33 -30.41 -1.18
N ARG A 274 3.34 -30.82 -0.41
CA ARG A 274 3.14 -31.73 0.74
C ARG A 274 2.24 -31.08 1.80
N SER A 275 2.44 -29.80 2.11
CA SER A 275 1.58 -29.07 3.07
C SER A 275 0.13 -28.99 2.57
N PHE A 276 -0.07 -28.72 1.29
CA PHE A 276 -1.40 -28.63 0.65
C PHE A 276 -2.13 -29.99 0.66
N ASP A 277 -1.42 -31.07 0.32
CA ASP A 277 -2.01 -32.42 0.24
C ASP A 277 -2.38 -32.96 1.63
N ASN A 278 -1.57 -32.63 2.67
CA ASN A 278 -1.76 -33.07 4.06
C ASN A 278 -2.65 -32.09 4.87
N ALA A 279 -3.06 -30.95 4.33
CA ALA A 279 -3.86 -29.99 5.06
C ALA A 279 -5.24 -30.56 5.42
N PRO A 280 -5.73 -30.35 6.66
CA PRO A 280 -7.10 -30.64 7.02
C PRO A 280 -8.08 -30.02 6.04
N ARG A 281 -9.26 -30.62 5.86
CA ARG A 281 -10.30 -30.08 4.98
C ARG A 281 -11.49 -29.59 5.78
N ASP A 282 -12.03 -28.45 5.43
CA ASP A 282 -13.28 -27.93 5.97
C ASP A 282 -14.50 -28.73 5.46
N ALA A 283 -15.70 -28.40 5.95
CA ALA A 283 -16.95 -29.07 5.54
C ALA A 283 -17.25 -28.95 4.03
N LYS A 284 -16.57 -28.04 3.32
CA LYS A 284 -16.67 -27.84 1.86
C LYS A 284 -15.50 -28.49 1.10
N GLY A 285 -14.67 -29.26 1.80
CA GLY A 285 -13.51 -29.95 1.23
C GLY A 285 -12.34 -29.02 0.86
N ARG A 286 -12.28 -27.80 1.38
CA ARG A 286 -11.19 -26.86 1.15
C ARG A 286 -10.11 -27.06 2.20
N PRO A 287 -8.81 -27.02 1.81
CA PRO A 287 -7.72 -27.12 2.76
C PRO A 287 -7.72 -25.90 3.69
N VAL A 288 -7.44 -26.14 4.95
CA VAL A 288 -7.32 -25.12 6.00
C VAL A 288 -6.04 -25.36 6.81
N ALA A 289 -5.48 -24.31 7.39
CA ALA A 289 -4.33 -24.43 8.25
C ALA A 289 -4.66 -25.28 9.48
N SER A 290 -3.73 -26.17 9.88
CA SER A 290 -3.85 -26.86 11.14
C SER A 290 -3.81 -25.83 12.26
N LYS A 291 -4.84 -25.74 13.09
CA LYS A 291 -4.78 -24.97 14.33
C LYS A 291 -3.79 -25.67 15.26
N VAL A 292 -2.54 -25.32 15.19
CA VAL A 292 -1.55 -25.70 16.19
C VAL A 292 -1.95 -24.94 17.45
N GLY A 293 -2.32 -25.68 18.49
CA GLY A 293 -2.54 -25.13 19.82
C GLY A 293 -1.31 -24.32 20.26
N GLY A 294 -1.56 -23.14 20.79
CA GLY A 294 -0.63 -22.07 21.07
C GLY A 294 0.77 -22.53 21.48
N ASP A 295 1.72 -22.23 20.64
CA ASP A 295 3.05 -21.78 21.01
C ASP A 295 3.66 -21.12 19.76
N GLY A 296 3.99 -19.85 19.89
CA GLY A 296 4.51 -19.03 18.80
C GLY A 296 5.90 -19.50 18.37
N GLY A 297 5.95 -20.23 17.28
CA GLY A 297 7.19 -20.64 16.64
C GLY A 297 7.03 -20.51 15.12
N THR A 298 7.57 -19.45 14.56
CA THR A 298 7.78 -19.27 13.12
C THR A 298 8.65 -20.41 12.57
N MET A 299 8.05 -21.32 11.82
CA MET A 299 8.70 -22.52 11.26
C MET A 299 9.17 -22.30 9.80
N TRP A 300 9.79 -21.16 9.51
CA TRP A 300 10.47 -20.94 8.21
C TRP A 300 11.65 -19.98 8.39
N GLN A 301 12.71 -20.45 9.06
CA GLN A 301 14.06 -19.90 8.93
C GLN A 301 15.02 -21.08 8.74
N THR A 302 15.28 -21.42 7.51
CA THR A 302 16.57 -21.95 6.99
C THR A 302 16.57 -21.91 5.48
#